data_785ab63c4fed55a6f0d2a3cec2e1263f
#
_entry.id   785ab63c4fed55a6f0d2a3cec2e1263f
#
_cell.length_a   1.000
_cell.length_b   1.000
_cell.length_c   1.000
_cell.angle_alpha   90.00
_cell.angle_beta   90.00
_cell.angle_gamma   90.00
#
_symmetry.space_group_name_H-M   'P 1'
#
loop_
_entity.id
_entity.type
_entity.pdbx_description
1 polymer ?
#
loop_
_entity_poly.entity_id
_entity_poly.type
_entity_poly.pdbx_seq_one_letter_code
_entity_poly.pdbx_strand_id
1 'polypeptide(L)'
;MIPSRASAAIALIVLAAACGGGGGGGGDSVTGEGGCTGGCAAAAPTSLSVAEVQQVLAQAVQEAQARAAPATIAVVDRAGNVLAAFRMTGAGATFNISGERGVTGGLEAVAVLDSALAAIAKAITGAYLSSEGNAFSSRTASQIVQQNFNPGETGSPGGPLFGVQFSQLPCSDLVRRTGDGSVGPKRSPLGLAADPGGLPLYKGGTVVGGVGVIADGSYSLDLDISNVDANADELIAVAAARGLDAPAARRADRITADGRTLRYVDSEAIVSDPAAASFATAAALGAFVNVPGYYAAAGGALPGTAFAFAGSGVRADAATPEFAGLGAYVLVDAGNANRFAPVAGTDGLMTQAEVARILAEALRVANRSRAQIRRPLGSPAQVNISVVDTNGALAGFVRTPDAPLFGADVSLQKARTAMFLSHANAAAELSALAPANYLDGTMSPVADYVPATLAFLGDPSALSGTKAYSARAVGNLARPFYPDGINTSGPGPLSKAFANWSPFSDGLQLDLAYNRFVAQIVAPGAAAPAGGCTGLARALNGIQIFPGSVPIYRGALLVGGIGVSGDGVDQDDMVAFLGLANAGVALGTGIANAPAGMRADTIFPPGTGTNLRYVQCPQAPFIDSSQSNACNGI
;
A
#
# COMPACT_ATOMS: atom_id res chain seq x y z
N MET A 1 49.00 21.22 -47.85
CA MET A 1 48.23 21.54 -49.06
C MET A 1 46.78 21.65 -48.68
N ILE A 2 46.25 22.86 -48.66
CA ILE A 2 44.85 23.24 -48.52
C ILE A 2 44.26 23.30 -49.93
N PRO A 3 42.96 22.94 -50.15
CA PRO A 3 41.95 23.96 -50.28
C PRO A 3 40.62 23.53 -49.65
N SER A 4 39.87 24.42 -49.05
CA SER A 4 39.05 25.59 -49.36
C SER A 4 37.55 25.26 -49.49
N ARG A 5 36.82 25.83 -48.53
CA ARG A 5 35.47 26.43 -48.48
C ARG A 5 34.40 26.08 -49.53
N ALA A 6 33.20 25.82 -49.00
CA ALA A 6 31.97 26.42 -49.53
C ALA A 6 30.89 26.52 -48.42
N SER A 7 30.47 27.74 -48.15
CA SER A 7 29.32 28.12 -47.35
C SER A 7 28.06 28.04 -48.17
N ALA A 8 26.96 27.53 -47.59
CA ALA A 8 25.62 27.73 -48.15
C ALA A 8 24.69 28.18 -47.04
N ALA A 9 24.23 29.40 -47.15
CA ALA A 9 23.16 29.99 -46.37
C ALA A 9 21.82 29.53 -46.93
N ILE A 10 20.88 29.13 -46.10
CA ILE A 10 19.47 28.93 -46.49
C ILE A 10 18.59 29.74 -45.55
N ALA A 11 17.70 30.47 -46.19
CA ALA A 11 16.81 31.48 -45.67
C ALA A 11 15.65 30.95 -44.84
N LEU A 12 15.28 31.78 -43.87
CA LEU A 12 14.00 31.72 -43.16
C LEU A 12 12.84 31.98 -44.12
N ILE A 13 11.81 31.10 -44.08
CA ILE A 13 10.47 31.42 -44.59
C ILE A 13 9.49 31.27 -43.44
N VAL A 14 8.93 32.40 -43.01
CA VAL A 14 7.77 32.52 -42.12
C VAL A 14 6.54 32.40 -43.01
N LEU A 15 5.66 31.44 -42.70
CA LEU A 15 4.29 31.45 -43.22
C LEU A 15 3.32 31.38 -42.05
N ALA A 16 2.61 32.45 -41.87
CA ALA A 16 1.36 32.51 -41.11
C ALA A 16 0.22 32.07 -42.03
N ALA A 17 -0.67 31.20 -41.56
CA ALA A 17 -1.96 30.99 -42.18
C ALA A 17 -3.04 30.75 -41.12
N ALA A 18 -4.13 31.40 -41.36
CA ALA A 18 -5.30 31.58 -40.51
C ALA A 18 -6.29 30.42 -40.58
N CYS A 19 -7.24 30.48 -39.65
CA CYS A 19 -8.45 29.69 -39.46
C CYS A 19 -9.25 29.30 -40.70
N GLY A 20 -9.84 28.09 -40.67
CA GLY A 20 -10.96 27.70 -41.51
C GLY A 20 -11.48 26.32 -41.11
N GLY A 21 -12.73 26.24 -40.66
CA GLY A 21 -13.38 25.06 -40.13
C GLY A 21 -13.96 24.13 -41.17
N GLY A 22 -14.36 22.93 -40.73
CA GLY A 22 -15.36 22.10 -41.41
C GLY A 22 -15.00 20.62 -41.53
N GLY A 23 -15.61 19.76 -40.71
CA GLY A 23 -16.29 18.53 -41.17
C GLY A 23 -15.55 17.25 -41.44
N GLY A 24 -15.73 16.26 -40.56
CA GLY A 24 -16.07 14.88 -40.98
C GLY A 24 -14.98 13.83 -41.10
N GLY A 25 -14.98 12.84 -40.19
CA GLY A 25 -14.80 11.44 -40.55
C GLY A 25 -13.43 10.81 -40.30
N GLY A 26 -13.42 9.79 -39.49
CA GLY A 26 -12.42 8.72 -39.50
C GLY A 26 -11.44 8.75 -38.34
N GLY A 27 -11.72 7.91 -37.35
CA GLY A 27 -10.85 7.71 -36.20
C GLY A 27 -9.59 6.94 -36.58
N ASP A 28 -8.47 7.47 -36.12
CA ASP A 28 -7.31 6.71 -35.69
C ASP A 28 -6.88 7.28 -34.37
N SER A 29 -7.09 6.47 -33.32
CA SER A 29 -6.66 6.80 -31.96
C SER A 29 -5.14 6.68 -31.88
N VAL A 30 -4.47 7.81 -32.06
CA VAL A 30 -3.07 7.95 -31.60
C VAL A 30 -3.08 7.92 -30.09
N THR A 31 -2.68 6.79 -29.50
CA THR A 31 -2.38 6.67 -28.08
C THR A 31 -1.17 7.54 -27.76
N GLY A 32 -1.43 8.76 -27.34
CA GLY A 32 -0.39 9.67 -26.86
C GLY A 32 0.16 9.14 -25.53
N GLU A 33 1.41 8.68 -25.54
CA GLU A 33 2.20 8.49 -24.33
C GLU A 33 2.59 9.86 -23.74
N GLY A 34 1.62 10.55 -23.19
CA GLY A 34 1.84 11.81 -22.48
C GLY A 34 1.87 11.58 -20.98
N GLY A 35 3.07 11.42 -20.40
CA GLY A 35 3.23 11.49 -18.95
C GLY A 35 2.87 12.89 -18.44
N CYS A 36 2.12 12.95 -17.36
CA CYS A 36 1.75 14.20 -16.69
C CYS A 36 3.01 14.90 -16.13
N THR A 37 3.44 15.97 -16.75
CA THR A 37 4.41 16.90 -16.18
C THR A 37 3.66 18.16 -15.71
N GLY A 38 3.38 18.27 -14.41
CA GLY A 38 2.85 19.47 -13.79
C GLY A 38 1.44 19.88 -14.27
N GLY A 39 0.41 19.55 -13.50
CA GLY A 39 -0.98 19.92 -13.80
C GLY A 39 -1.68 18.90 -14.69
N CYS A 40 -1.87 17.68 -14.20
CA CYS A 40 -2.73 16.71 -14.84
C CYS A 40 -4.15 17.27 -14.97
N ALA A 41 -4.67 17.39 -16.18
CA ALA A 41 -6.11 17.60 -16.37
C ALA A 41 -6.84 16.49 -15.60
N ALA A 42 -7.89 16.85 -14.86
CA ALA A 42 -8.69 15.87 -14.16
C ALA A 42 -9.13 14.79 -15.16
N ALA A 43 -8.77 13.54 -14.89
CA ALA A 43 -9.17 12.44 -15.74
C ALA A 43 -10.69 12.44 -15.91
N ALA A 44 -11.19 12.15 -17.11
CA ALA A 44 -12.61 12.00 -17.32
C ALA A 44 -13.16 10.91 -16.37
N PRO A 45 -14.37 11.07 -15.82
CA PRO A 45 -14.96 10.07 -14.93
C PRO A 45 -14.99 8.70 -15.63
N THR A 46 -14.17 7.78 -15.14
CA THR A 46 -14.00 6.45 -15.73
C THR A 46 -14.19 5.40 -14.66
N SER A 47 -15.10 4.45 -14.89
CA SER A 47 -15.40 3.35 -13.98
C SER A 47 -15.81 2.10 -14.74
N LEU A 48 -15.88 0.96 -14.05
CA LEU A 48 -16.44 -0.28 -14.58
C LEU A 48 -17.95 -0.17 -14.68
N SER A 49 -18.52 -0.46 -15.85
CA SER A 49 -19.95 -0.68 -16.02
C SER A 49 -20.35 -2.09 -15.57
N VAL A 50 -21.64 -2.34 -15.37
CA VAL A 50 -22.18 -3.68 -15.08
C VAL A 50 -21.79 -4.68 -16.16
N ALA A 51 -21.84 -4.27 -17.44
CA ALA A 51 -21.47 -5.14 -18.57
C ALA A 51 -19.97 -5.52 -18.54
N GLU A 52 -19.09 -4.58 -18.21
CA GLU A 52 -17.67 -4.86 -18.07
C GLU A 52 -17.38 -5.79 -16.87
N VAL A 53 -18.05 -5.61 -15.72
CA VAL A 53 -17.93 -6.54 -14.58
C VAL A 53 -18.41 -7.95 -14.99
N GLN A 54 -19.53 -8.05 -15.71
CA GLN A 54 -20.02 -9.33 -16.24
C GLN A 54 -19.06 -9.94 -17.25
N GLN A 55 -18.40 -9.15 -18.08
CA GLN A 55 -17.38 -9.63 -19.03
C GLN A 55 -16.16 -10.20 -18.30
N VAL A 56 -15.65 -9.51 -17.27
CA VAL A 56 -14.56 -10.00 -16.41
C VAL A 56 -14.91 -11.36 -15.82
N LEU A 57 -16.12 -11.50 -15.28
CA LEU A 57 -16.60 -12.78 -14.74
C LEU A 57 -16.71 -13.87 -15.82
N ALA A 58 -17.23 -13.52 -16.99
CA ALA A 58 -17.40 -14.46 -18.10
C ALA A 58 -16.06 -15.04 -18.58
N GLN A 59 -15.05 -14.17 -18.74
CA GLN A 59 -13.71 -14.54 -19.14
C GLN A 59 -13.03 -15.43 -18.07
N ALA A 60 -13.15 -15.06 -16.79
CA ALA A 60 -12.62 -15.88 -15.70
C ALA A 60 -13.26 -17.27 -15.65
N VAL A 61 -14.59 -17.36 -15.74
CA VAL A 61 -15.33 -18.63 -15.71
C VAL A 61 -14.97 -19.52 -16.90
N GLN A 62 -14.81 -18.94 -18.08
CA GLN A 62 -14.44 -19.67 -19.29
C GLN A 62 -13.03 -20.27 -19.17
N GLU A 63 -12.06 -19.50 -18.68
CA GLU A 63 -10.68 -19.96 -18.47
C GLU A 63 -10.63 -21.03 -17.38
N ALA A 64 -11.32 -20.81 -16.26
CA ALA A 64 -11.42 -21.78 -15.17
C ALA A 64 -12.03 -23.11 -15.63
N GLN A 65 -13.06 -23.06 -16.47
CA GLN A 65 -13.69 -24.25 -17.06
C GLN A 65 -12.71 -24.97 -18.01
N ALA A 66 -12.01 -24.23 -18.87
CA ALA A 66 -11.04 -24.81 -19.82
C ALA A 66 -9.87 -25.49 -19.10
N ARG A 67 -9.53 -25.05 -17.89
CA ARG A 67 -8.50 -25.63 -17.02
C ARG A 67 -9.02 -26.73 -16.09
N ALA A 68 -10.32 -27.00 -16.06
CA ALA A 68 -10.96 -27.86 -15.07
C ALA A 68 -10.64 -27.43 -13.61
N ALA A 69 -10.53 -26.11 -13.37
CA ALA A 69 -10.21 -25.49 -12.09
C ALA A 69 -11.34 -24.53 -11.67
N PRO A 70 -12.48 -25.06 -11.17
CA PRO A 70 -13.59 -24.20 -10.76
C PRO A 70 -13.14 -23.22 -9.68
N ALA A 71 -13.48 -21.92 -9.83
CA ALA A 71 -12.94 -20.84 -9.05
C ALA A 71 -14.01 -20.02 -8.33
N THR A 72 -13.60 -19.33 -7.26
CA THR A 72 -14.31 -18.18 -6.69
C THR A 72 -13.62 -16.90 -7.19
N ILE A 73 -14.40 -15.96 -7.72
CA ILE A 73 -13.93 -14.78 -8.42
C ILE A 73 -14.55 -13.54 -7.78
N ALA A 74 -13.75 -12.51 -7.53
CA ALA A 74 -14.24 -11.22 -7.06
C ALA A 74 -13.77 -10.10 -8.00
N VAL A 75 -14.61 -9.08 -8.17
CA VAL A 75 -14.29 -7.85 -8.90
C VAL A 75 -14.56 -6.67 -7.97
N VAL A 76 -13.60 -5.74 -7.89
CA VAL A 76 -13.73 -4.51 -7.09
C VAL A 76 -13.49 -3.29 -7.96
N ASP A 77 -14.02 -2.12 -7.56
CA ASP A 77 -13.60 -0.85 -8.15
C ASP A 77 -12.31 -0.33 -7.50
N ARG A 78 -11.78 0.80 -7.99
CA ARG A 78 -10.54 1.38 -7.48
C ARG A 78 -10.62 1.79 -6.00
N ALA A 79 -11.80 2.11 -5.48
CA ALA A 79 -12.00 2.43 -4.06
C ALA A 79 -12.20 1.19 -3.17
N GLY A 80 -12.24 -0.01 -3.77
CA GLY A 80 -12.40 -1.28 -3.08
C GLY A 80 -13.86 -1.68 -2.84
N ASN A 81 -14.84 -1.00 -3.47
CA ASN A 81 -16.21 -1.50 -3.45
C ASN A 81 -16.28 -2.82 -4.19
N VAL A 82 -16.84 -3.87 -3.56
CA VAL A 82 -17.00 -5.17 -4.19
C VAL A 82 -18.19 -5.10 -5.16
N LEU A 83 -17.88 -5.24 -6.45
CA LEU A 83 -18.85 -5.15 -7.55
C LEU A 83 -19.47 -6.52 -7.88
N ALA A 84 -18.73 -7.59 -7.61
CA ALA A 84 -19.19 -8.97 -7.73
C ALA A 84 -18.35 -9.90 -6.85
N ALA A 85 -19.01 -10.92 -6.29
CA ALA A 85 -18.39 -12.12 -5.75
C ALA A 85 -19.16 -13.31 -6.33
N PHE A 86 -18.49 -14.11 -7.16
CA PHE A 86 -19.08 -15.18 -7.95
C PHE A 86 -18.35 -16.49 -7.68
N ARG A 87 -19.09 -17.56 -7.37
CA ARG A 87 -18.52 -18.89 -7.14
C ARG A 87 -19.05 -19.87 -8.17
N MET A 88 -18.13 -20.53 -8.86
CA MET A 88 -18.48 -21.60 -9.81
C MET A 88 -18.97 -22.84 -9.08
N THR A 89 -19.86 -23.58 -9.73
CA THR A 89 -20.25 -24.92 -9.28
C THR A 89 -19.01 -25.81 -9.27
N GLY A 90 -18.75 -26.46 -8.12
CA GLY A 90 -17.56 -27.28 -7.92
C GLY A 90 -16.34 -26.53 -7.35
N ALA A 91 -16.37 -25.21 -7.25
CA ALA A 91 -15.32 -24.46 -6.55
C ALA A 91 -15.35 -24.73 -5.03
N GLY A 92 -14.17 -24.77 -4.41
CA GLY A 92 -14.03 -24.87 -2.96
C GLY A 92 -14.75 -23.72 -2.25
N ALA A 93 -15.58 -24.03 -1.26
CA ALA A 93 -16.27 -23.02 -0.47
C ALA A 93 -15.35 -22.33 0.53
N THR A 94 -14.27 -22.99 0.93
CA THR A 94 -13.28 -22.51 1.91
C THR A 94 -11.88 -22.60 1.33
N PHE A 95 -10.94 -21.93 1.99
CA PHE A 95 -9.52 -21.94 1.66
C PHE A 95 -8.67 -22.10 2.92
N ASN A 96 -7.38 -22.38 2.73
CA ASN A 96 -6.38 -22.51 3.77
C ASN A 96 -5.30 -21.42 3.57
N ILE A 97 -4.84 -20.81 4.67
CA ILE A 97 -3.70 -19.87 4.63
C ILE A 97 -2.42 -20.66 4.91
N SER A 98 -1.42 -20.53 4.04
CA SER A 98 -0.13 -21.22 4.19
C SER A 98 1.02 -20.39 3.64
N GLY A 99 2.05 -20.19 4.46
CA GLY A 99 3.34 -19.65 4.03
C GLY A 99 4.22 -20.70 3.35
N GLU A 100 3.74 -21.94 3.19
CA GLU A 100 4.43 -23.10 2.56
C GLU A 100 5.78 -23.43 3.19
N ARG A 101 6.06 -22.88 4.38
CA ARG A 101 7.32 -23.05 5.11
C ARG A 101 7.21 -24.09 6.25
N GLY A 102 6.00 -24.64 6.50
CA GLY A 102 5.77 -25.57 7.59
C GLY A 102 5.83 -24.93 8.99
N VAL A 103 5.75 -23.61 9.09
CA VAL A 103 5.64 -22.91 10.36
C VAL A 103 4.21 -22.95 10.90
N THR A 104 4.04 -22.66 12.19
CA THR A 104 2.75 -22.65 12.90
C THR A 104 2.54 -21.31 13.61
N GLY A 105 1.30 -21.06 14.03
CA GLY A 105 0.92 -19.82 14.70
C GLY A 105 0.63 -18.67 13.75
N GLY A 106 0.14 -17.56 14.29
CA GLY A 106 -0.33 -16.46 13.48
C GLY A 106 -1.53 -16.86 12.63
N LEU A 107 -1.49 -16.53 11.34
CA LEU A 107 -2.51 -16.92 10.36
C LEU A 107 -2.20 -18.26 9.67
N GLU A 108 -1.05 -18.89 9.95
CA GLU A 108 -0.68 -20.18 9.36
C GLU A 108 -1.71 -21.24 9.69
N ALA A 109 -2.03 -22.06 8.69
CA ALA A 109 -3.01 -23.13 8.79
C ALA A 109 -4.43 -22.70 9.20
N VAL A 110 -4.74 -21.39 9.18
CA VAL A 110 -6.11 -20.92 9.34
C VAL A 110 -6.90 -21.38 8.12
N ALA A 111 -7.85 -22.26 8.35
CA ALA A 111 -8.74 -22.86 7.36
C ALA A 111 -10.20 -22.48 7.66
N VAL A 112 -11.14 -23.04 6.93
CA VAL A 112 -12.60 -22.84 7.09
C VAL A 112 -13.11 -21.43 6.83
N LEU A 113 -12.30 -20.55 6.27
CA LEU A 113 -12.72 -19.22 5.83
C LEU A 113 -13.37 -19.28 4.45
N ASP A 114 -14.40 -18.46 4.22
CA ASP A 114 -15.09 -18.41 2.92
C ASP A 114 -14.13 -17.97 1.80
N SER A 115 -14.02 -18.73 0.72
CA SER A 115 -13.12 -18.48 -0.41
C SER A 115 -13.34 -17.12 -1.07
N ALA A 116 -14.53 -16.53 -0.97
CA ALA A 116 -14.77 -15.18 -1.46
C ALA A 116 -13.97 -14.11 -0.71
N LEU A 117 -13.58 -14.34 0.55
CA LEU A 117 -12.71 -13.40 1.29
C LEU A 117 -11.32 -13.35 0.66
N ALA A 118 -10.75 -14.49 0.26
CA ALA A 118 -9.47 -14.53 -0.44
C ALA A 118 -9.55 -13.84 -1.80
N ALA A 119 -10.57 -14.14 -2.61
CA ALA A 119 -10.77 -13.49 -3.91
C ALA A 119 -10.92 -11.98 -3.78
N ILE A 120 -11.67 -11.48 -2.78
CA ILE A 120 -11.81 -10.04 -2.51
C ILE A 120 -10.47 -9.42 -2.10
N ALA A 121 -9.69 -10.07 -1.22
CA ALA A 121 -8.38 -9.56 -0.80
C ALA A 121 -7.41 -9.46 -1.99
N LYS A 122 -7.36 -10.46 -2.86
CA LYS A 122 -6.57 -10.44 -4.09
C LYS A 122 -7.01 -9.32 -5.05
N ALA A 123 -8.32 -9.14 -5.27
CA ALA A 123 -8.86 -8.07 -6.11
C ALA A 123 -8.50 -6.68 -5.57
N ILE A 124 -8.67 -6.46 -4.26
CA ILE A 124 -8.29 -5.20 -3.59
C ILE A 124 -6.78 -4.97 -3.71
N THR A 125 -5.95 -6.00 -3.59
CA THR A 125 -4.49 -5.86 -3.72
C THR A 125 -4.11 -5.34 -5.10
N GLY A 126 -4.63 -5.90 -6.18
CA GLY A 126 -4.43 -5.41 -7.54
C GLY A 126 -4.86 -3.95 -7.70
N ALA A 127 -6.04 -3.58 -7.18
CA ALA A 127 -6.56 -2.23 -7.27
C ALA A 127 -5.76 -1.22 -6.43
N TYR A 128 -5.35 -1.58 -5.21
CA TYR A 128 -4.78 -0.65 -4.23
C TYR A 128 -3.28 -0.42 -4.39
N LEU A 129 -2.54 -1.43 -4.86
CA LEU A 129 -1.10 -1.28 -5.16
C LEU A 129 -0.85 -0.61 -6.51
N SER A 130 -1.89 -0.40 -7.32
CA SER A 130 -1.77 0.15 -8.66
C SER A 130 -2.23 1.60 -8.74
N SER A 131 -1.70 2.29 -9.75
CA SER A 131 -2.00 3.69 -10.05
C SER A 131 -1.92 3.93 -11.56
N GLU A 132 -2.09 5.15 -12.02
CA GLU A 132 -1.89 5.46 -13.45
C GLU A 132 -0.42 5.31 -13.87
N GLY A 133 0.52 5.39 -12.93
CA GLY A 133 1.95 5.29 -13.19
C GLY A 133 2.56 3.90 -13.00
N ASN A 134 1.89 2.99 -12.30
CA ASN A 134 2.38 1.63 -12.04
C ASN A 134 1.23 0.63 -11.96
N ALA A 135 1.47 -0.60 -12.39
CA ALA A 135 0.54 -1.71 -12.27
C ALA A 135 1.19 -2.86 -11.51
N PHE A 136 0.70 -3.15 -10.33
CA PHE A 136 1.18 -4.20 -9.45
C PHE A 136 0.08 -5.26 -9.25
N SER A 137 0.47 -6.51 -9.36
CA SER A 137 -0.36 -7.69 -9.08
C SER A 137 -0.13 -8.20 -7.66
N SER A 138 -0.91 -9.21 -7.24
CA SER A 138 -0.61 -9.92 -6.00
C SER A 138 0.68 -10.76 -6.10
N ARG A 139 1.14 -11.16 -7.30
CA ARG A 139 2.49 -11.72 -7.49
C ARG A 139 3.58 -10.67 -7.26
N THR A 140 3.37 -9.42 -7.67
CA THR A 140 4.28 -8.34 -7.27
C THR A 140 4.33 -8.22 -5.74
N ALA A 141 3.17 -8.28 -5.08
CA ALA A 141 3.10 -8.26 -3.62
C ALA A 141 3.86 -9.44 -2.99
N SER A 142 3.76 -10.65 -3.55
CA SER A 142 4.51 -11.83 -3.11
C SER A 142 6.03 -11.56 -3.06
N GLN A 143 6.57 -10.94 -4.10
CA GLN A 143 7.99 -10.60 -4.17
C GLN A 143 8.43 -9.60 -3.10
N ILE A 144 7.60 -8.58 -2.80
CA ILE A 144 8.02 -7.41 -2.01
C ILE A 144 7.71 -7.51 -0.50
N VAL A 145 7.06 -8.59 -0.03
CA VAL A 145 6.70 -8.75 1.40
C VAL A 145 7.54 -9.79 2.14
N GLN A 146 8.43 -10.51 1.46
CA GLN A 146 9.18 -11.63 2.02
C GLN A 146 10.46 -11.21 2.75
N GLN A 147 11.04 -12.16 3.48
CA GLN A 147 12.26 -11.95 4.27
C GLN A 147 13.49 -11.59 3.43
N ASN A 148 13.52 -12.02 2.18
CA ASN A 148 14.52 -11.60 1.20
C ASN A 148 13.80 -10.98 -0.01
N PHE A 149 14.31 -9.85 -0.47
CA PHE A 149 13.81 -9.27 -1.71
C PHE A 149 14.33 -10.11 -2.88
N ASN A 150 13.47 -10.61 -3.66
CA ASN A 150 13.52 -11.78 -4.52
C ASN A 150 13.47 -13.09 -3.72
N PRO A 151 12.29 -13.69 -3.59
CA PRO A 151 12.11 -15.02 -3.00
C PRO A 151 13.05 -16.06 -3.65
N GLY A 152 13.52 -17.01 -2.87
CA GLY A 152 14.51 -18.00 -3.30
C GLY A 152 15.97 -17.52 -3.27
N GLU A 153 16.25 -16.21 -3.25
CA GLU A 153 17.59 -15.68 -3.01
C GLU A 153 17.92 -15.62 -1.52
N THR A 154 19.19 -15.81 -1.18
CA THR A 154 19.69 -15.66 0.19
C THR A 154 20.66 -14.49 0.27
N GLY A 155 20.80 -13.89 1.46
CA GLY A 155 21.75 -12.79 1.68
C GLY A 155 21.30 -11.46 1.04
N SER A 156 20.04 -11.30 0.72
CA SER A 156 19.46 -10.01 0.30
C SER A 156 18.60 -9.40 1.41
N PRO A 157 18.50 -8.06 1.50
CA PRO A 157 17.60 -7.41 2.43
C PRO A 157 16.15 -7.87 2.25
N GLY A 158 15.32 -7.70 3.26
CA GLY A 158 13.89 -7.97 3.20
C GLY A 158 13.19 -7.13 2.14
N GLY A 159 12.05 -7.60 1.67
CA GLY A 159 11.23 -6.92 0.67
C GLY A 159 10.91 -5.47 1.07
N PRO A 160 10.87 -4.54 0.12
CA PRO A 160 10.72 -3.10 0.43
C PRO A 160 9.39 -2.75 1.12
N LEU A 161 8.35 -3.55 0.95
CA LEU A 161 7.05 -3.39 1.63
C LEU A 161 6.77 -4.52 2.63
N PHE A 162 7.82 -5.10 3.22
CA PHE A 162 7.72 -6.09 4.28
C PHE A 162 6.77 -5.63 5.39
N GLY A 163 5.68 -6.36 5.63
CA GLY A 163 4.65 -6.01 6.60
C GLY A 163 3.42 -5.30 6.02
N VAL A 164 3.39 -4.94 4.73
CA VAL A 164 2.24 -4.25 4.12
C VAL A 164 0.97 -5.13 4.09
N GLN A 165 1.10 -6.45 4.13
CA GLN A 165 -0.01 -7.39 4.17
C GLN A 165 -0.94 -7.15 5.38
N PHE A 166 -0.44 -6.58 6.47
CA PHE A 166 -1.24 -6.23 7.65
C PHE A 166 -1.72 -4.78 7.64
N SER A 167 -2.04 -4.26 6.46
CA SER A 167 -2.75 -2.99 6.26
C SER A 167 -4.14 -3.21 5.66
N GLN A 168 -4.97 -2.19 5.60
CA GLN A 168 -6.35 -2.25 5.10
C GLN A 168 -7.23 -3.21 5.90
N LEU A 169 -6.83 -3.59 7.10
CA LEU A 169 -7.50 -4.59 7.93
C LEU A 169 -8.94 -4.17 8.25
N PRO A 170 -9.87 -5.14 8.38
CA PRO A 170 -11.29 -4.83 8.60
C PRO A 170 -11.58 -4.12 9.93
N CYS A 171 -10.63 -4.12 10.85
CA CYS A 171 -10.67 -3.42 12.13
C CYS A 171 -10.03 -2.01 12.12
N SER A 172 -9.40 -1.59 11.00
CA SER A 172 -8.80 -0.25 10.87
C SER A 172 -9.85 0.85 11.02
N ASP A 173 -9.47 1.95 11.69
CA ASP A 173 -10.30 3.13 11.87
C ASP A 173 -10.33 4.07 10.66
N LEU A 174 -9.44 3.87 9.68
CA LEU A 174 -9.40 4.69 8.46
C LEU A 174 -10.32 4.13 7.37
N VAL A 175 -10.21 2.83 7.04
CA VAL A 175 -10.95 2.19 5.95
C VAL A 175 -12.43 1.97 6.28
N ARG A 176 -13.27 1.84 5.24
CA ARG A 176 -14.72 1.82 5.39
C ARG A 176 -15.32 0.45 5.07
N ARG A 177 -16.47 0.19 5.64
CA ARG A 177 -17.27 -1.00 5.33
C ARG A 177 -18.00 -0.80 4.00
N THR A 178 -18.42 -1.90 3.39
CA THR A 178 -19.36 -1.88 2.26
C THR A 178 -20.78 -2.04 2.80
N GLY A 179 -21.73 -1.34 2.17
CA GLY A 179 -23.17 -1.48 2.48
C GLY A 179 -23.68 -0.66 3.67
N ASP A 180 -22.82 0.16 4.30
CA ASP A 180 -23.22 1.07 5.39
C ASP A 180 -23.43 2.53 4.93
N GLY A 181 -23.43 2.77 3.61
CA GLY A 181 -23.54 4.11 3.02
C GLY A 181 -22.26 4.94 3.07
N SER A 182 -21.19 4.44 3.68
CA SER A 182 -19.90 5.14 3.71
C SER A 182 -19.17 5.06 2.36
N VAL A 183 -18.46 6.13 2.00
CA VAL A 183 -17.59 6.22 0.83
C VAL A 183 -16.12 6.26 1.26
N GLY A 184 -15.20 6.04 0.32
CA GLY A 184 -13.76 6.05 0.56
C GLY A 184 -13.14 4.66 0.52
N PRO A 185 -11.84 4.55 0.82
CA PRO A 185 -11.12 3.29 0.77
C PRO A 185 -11.83 2.21 1.59
N LYS A 186 -12.13 1.07 0.95
CA LYS A 186 -12.80 -0.06 1.62
C LYS A 186 -11.78 -0.96 2.27
N ARG A 187 -12.23 -1.64 3.33
CA ARG A 187 -11.44 -2.63 4.06
C ARG A 187 -11.20 -3.88 3.22
N SER A 188 -10.02 -4.48 3.37
CA SER A 188 -9.74 -5.82 2.82
C SER A 188 -9.97 -6.88 3.89
N PRO A 189 -10.61 -8.00 3.57
CA PRO A 189 -10.89 -9.04 4.57
C PRO A 189 -9.64 -9.66 5.18
N LEU A 190 -8.55 -9.77 4.41
CA LEU A 190 -7.29 -10.41 4.82
C LEU A 190 -6.09 -9.45 4.79
N GLY A 191 -6.35 -8.14 4.68
CA GLY A 191 -5.30 -7.19 4.34
C GLY A 191 -4.91 -7.30 2.87
N LEU A 192 -3.63 -7.03 2.52
CA LEU A 192 -3.15 -7.16 1.15
C LEU A 192 -2.62 -8.58 0.89
N ALA A 193 -3.04 -9.16 -0.23
CA ALA A 193 -2.66 -10.51 -0.63
C ALA A 193 -1.25 -10.56 -1.23
N ALA A 194 -0.49 -11.57 -0.84
CA ALA A 194 0.75 -11.97 -1.51
C ALA A 194 0.56 -13.19 -2.42
N ASP A 195 -0.61 -13.78 -2.41
CA ASP A 195 -0.98 -14.95 -3.17
C ASP A 195 -1.31 -14.58 -4.63
N PRO A 196 -0.68 -15.18 -5.67
CA PRO A 196 -0.97 -14.90 -7.06
C PRO A 196 -2.46 -15.07 -7.42
N GLY A 197 -2.91 -14.30 -8.43
CA GLY A 197 -4.32 -14.32 -8.87
C GLY A 197 -5.09 -13.03 -8.61
N GLY A 198 -4.42 -11.98 -8.13
CA GLY A 198 -4.97 -10.62 -8.03
C GLY A 198 -4.36 -9.68 -9.07
N LEU A 199 -5.17 -9.10 -9.95
CA LEU A 199 -4.72 -8.20 -11.01
C LEU A 199 -5.49 -6.88 -11.00
N PRO A 200 -4.83 -5.74 -11.30
CA PRO A 200 -5.53 -4.48 -11.52
C PRO A 200 -6.26 -4.48 -12.86
N LEU A 201 -7.36 -3.76 -12.92
CA LEU A 201 -8.13 -3.50 -14.13
C LEU A 201 -7.98 -2.05 -14.58
N TYR A 202 -7.70 -1.85 -15.87
CA TYR A 202 -7.47 -0.54 -16.47
C TYR A 202 -8.44 -0.25 -17.59
N LYS A 203 -8.77 1.03 -17.76
CA LYS A 203 -9.59 1.53 -18.86
C LYS A 203 -8.98 2.82 -19.39
N GLY A 204 -8.49 2.81 -20.61
CA GLY A 204 -7.82 3.98 -21.21
C GLY A 204 -6.60 4.46 -20.41
N GLY A 205 -5.87 3.55 -19.73
CA GLY A 205 -4.71 3.87 -18.91
C GLY A 205 -5.02 4.30 -17.48
N THR A 206 -6.29 4.38 -17.09
CA THR A 206 -6.74 4.69 -15.73
C THR A 206 -7.08 3.40 -14.98
N VAL A 207 -6.61 3.23 -13.75
CA VAL A 207 -7.02 2.13 -12.87
C VAL A 207 -8.50 2.29 -12.53
N VAL A 208 -9.31 1.31 -12.86
CA VAL A 208 -10.76 1.31 -12.59
C VAL A 208 -11.18 0.27 -11.55
N GLY A 209 -10.27 -0.65 -11.18
CA GLY A 209 -10.56 -1.68 -10.19
C GLY A 209 -9.52 -2.79 -10.15
N GLY A 210 -9.96 -3.95 -9.69
CA GLY A 210 -9.17 -5.18 -9.65
C GLY A 210 -10.03 -6.42 -9.73
N VAL A 211 -9.43 -7.52 -10.18
CA VAL A 211 -10.01 -8.87 -10.15
C VAL A 211 -9.16 -9.78 -9.29
N GLY A 212 -9.78 -10.66 -8.53
CA GLY A 212 -9.12 -11.65 -7.70
C GLY A 212 -9.77 -13.02 -7.85
N VAL A 213 -8.96 -14.06 -7.86
CA VAL A 213 -9.37 -15.44 -8.13
C VAL A 213 -8.78 -16.37 -7.06
N ILE A 214 -9.55 -17.37 -6.66
CA ILE A 214 -9.07 -18.53 -5.91
C ILE A 214 -9.74 -19.79 -6.46
N ALA A 215 -8.94 -20.75 -6.92
CA ALA A 215 -9.36 -22.03 -7.50
C ALA A 215 -8.70 -23.21 -6.80
N ASP A 216 -7.45 -23.07 -6.35
CA ASP A 216 -6.68 -24.13 -5.72
C ASP A 216 -7.00 -24.34 -4.22
N GLY A 217 -7.72 -23.39 -3.61
CA GLY A 217 -8.09 -23.44 -2.19
C GLY A 217 -6.95 -23.10 -1.23
N SER A 218 -5.82 -22.58 -1.74
CA SER A 218 -4.68 -22.10 -0.97
C SER A 218 -4.55 -20.59 -1.04
N TYR A 219 -4.34 -19.93 0.08
CA TYR A 219 -3.96 -18.53 0.15
C TYR A 219 -2.51 -18.48 0.64
N SER A 220 -1.61 -18.40 -0.32
CA SER A 220 -0.18 -18.62 -0.11
C SER A 220 0.68 -17.46 -0.61
N LEU A 221 1.85 -17.76 -1.08
CA LEU A 221 2.77 -16.84 -1.75
C LEU A 221 3.74 -17.64 -2.63
N ASP A 222 4.39 -16.97 -3.57
CA ASP A 222 5.46 -17.56 -4.36
C ASP A 222 6.79 -17.47 -3.56
N LEU A 223 7.41 -18.61 -3.29
CA LEU A 223 8.67 -18.72 -2.53
C LEU A 223 9.92 -18.71 -3.42
N ASP A 224 9.78 -18.82 -4.75
CA ASP A 224 10.92 -18.91 -5.66
C ASP A 224 10.62 -18.22 -7.00
N ILE A 225 11.34 -17.15 -7.28
CA ILE A 225 11.20 -16.43 -8.56
C ILE A 225 11.98 -17.07 -9.71
N SER A 226 12.75 -18.14 -9.48
CA SER A 226 13.58 -18.78 -10.50
C SER A 226 12.79 -19.73 -11.40
N ASN A 227 11.59 -20.11 -11.01
CA ASN A 227 10.67 -20.94 -11.78
C ASN A 227 9.59 -20.09 -12.48
N VAL A 228 8.79 -20.73 -13.30
CA VAL A 228 7.54 -20.17 -13.85
C VAL A 228 6.40 -21.04 -13.35
N ASP A 229 5.59 -20.49 -12.47
CA ASP A 229 4.46 -21.20 -11.91
C ASP A 229 3.29 -21.24 -12.90
N ALA A 230 2.75 -22.42 -13.15
CA ALA A 230 1.48 -22.56 -13.86
C ALA A 230 0.28 -22.35 -12.90
N ASN A 231 0.34 -21.29 -12.08
CA ASN A 231 -0.66 -21.01 -11.06
C ASN A 231 -2.04 -20.76 -11.70
N ALA A 232 -3.03 -21.59 -11.36
CA ALA A 232 -4.36 -21.51 -11.96
C ALA A 232 -5.07 -20.20 -11.63
N ASP A 233 -4.94 -19.70 -10.41
CA ASP A 233 -5.56 -18.45 -9.96
C ASP A 233 -5.07 -17.27 -10.79
N GLU A 234 -3.75 -17.19 -11.01
CA GLU A 234 -3.12 -16.14 -11.80
C GLU A 234 -3.54 -16.21 -13.27
N LEU A 235 -3.53 -17.39 -13.88
CA LEU A 235 -3.90 -17.57 -15.27
C LEU A 235 -5.39 -17.27 -15.53
N ILE A 236 -6.27 -17.63 -14.60
CA ILE A 236 -7.69 -17.27 -14.66
C ILE A 236 -7.86 -15.74 -14.49
N ALA A 237 -7.09 -15.10 -13.60
CA ALA A 237 -7.12 -13.64 -13.44
C ALA A 237 -6.58 -12.90 -14.69
N VAL A 238 -5.55 -13.44 -15.34
CA VAL A 238 -5.03 -12.93 -16.63
C VAL A 238 -6.11 -12.97 -17.71
N ALA A 239 -6.81 -14.09 -17.85
CA ALA A 239 -7.92 -14.19 -18.80
C ALA A 239 -9.05 -13.21 -18.46
N ALA A 240 -9.39 -13.08 -17.17
CA ALA A 240 -10.41 -12.18 -16.67
C ALA A 240 -10.14 -10.71 -17.01
N ALA A 241 -8.87 -10.30 -16.99
CA ALA A 241 -8.46 -8.91 -17.21
C ALA A 241 -8.42 -8.53 -18.71
N ARG A 242 -8.56 -9.47 -19.66
CA ARG A 242 -8.46 -9.16 -21.10
C ARG A 242 -9.47 -8.09 -21.53
N GLY A 243 -8.93 -7.08 -22.25
CA GLY A 243 -9.70 -5.88 -22.64
C GLY A 243 -9.71 -4.76 -21.59
N LEU A 244 -9.31 -5.08 -20.35
CA LEU A 244 -9.07 -4.14 -19.25
C LEU A 244 -7.65 -4.31 -18.70
N ASP A 245 -6.73 -4.74 -19.53
CA ASP A 245 -5.34 -5.02 -19.18
C ASP A 245 -4.61 -3.76 -18.72
N ALA A 246 -3.68 -3.96 -17.78
CA ALA A 246 -2.72 -2.92 -17.42
C ALA A 246 -1.83 -2.57 -18.62
N PRO A 247 -1.57 -1.26 -18.90
CA PRO A 247 -0.65 -0.86 -19.95
C PRO A 247 0.73 -1.50 -19.74
N ALA A 248 1.26 -2.16 -20.77
CA ALA A 248 2.50 -2.94 -20.68
C ALA A 248 3.68 -2.10 -20.12
N ALA A 249 3.79 -0.83 -20.51
CA ALA A 249 4.86 0.06 -20.03
C ALA A 249 4.79 0.36 -18.52
N ARG A 250 3.66 0.11 -17.84
CA ARG A 250 3.42 0.41 -16.42
C ARG A 250 3.44 -0.82 -15.54
N ARG A 251 3.48 -2.03 -16.11
CA ARG A 251 3.51 -3.29 -15.37
C ARG A 251 4.78 -3.39 -14.53
N ALA A 252 4.69 -4.10 -13.43
CA ALA A 252 5.79 -4.31 -12.48
C ALA A 252 7.07 -4.85 -13.15
N ASP A 253 6.94 -5.72 -14.17
CA ASP A 253 8.06 -6.27 -14.94
C ASP A 253 8.82 -5.24 -15.79
N ARG A 254 8.38 -3.98 -15.82
CA ARG A 254 9.07 -2.82 -16.41
C ARG A 254 9.64 -1.86 -15.37
N ILE A 255 9.54 -2.23 -14.08
CA ILE A 255 9.94 -1.40 -12.96
C ILE A 255 11.07 -2.10 -12.22
N THR A 256 12.17 -1.38 -11.97
CA THR A 256 13.30 -1.84 -11.18
C THR A 256 13.37 -1.03 -9.89
N ALA A 257 13.40 -1.71 -8.76
CA ALA A 257 13.59 -1.14 -7.43
C ALA A 257 14.79 -1.82 -6.79
N ASP A 258 15.70 -1.03 -6.21
CA ASP A 258 16.92 -1.50 -5.53
C ASP A 258 17.72 -2.53 -6.35
N GLY A 259 17.83 -2.28 -7.65
CA GLY A 259 18.57 -3.13 -8.58
C GLY A 259 17.84 -4.42 -9.02
N ARG A 260 16.58 -4.61 -8.63
CA ARG A 260 15.76 -5.79 -8.96
C ARG A 260 14.55 -5.40 -9.79
N THR A 261 14.33 -6.13 -10.89
CA THR A 261 13.09 -5.99 -11.67
C THR A 261 11.96 -6.70 -10.95
N LEU A 262 10.83 -6.02 -10.83
CA LEU A 262 9.65 -6.57 -10.18
C LEU A 262 8.95 -7.59 -11.09
N ARG A 263 8.13 -8.45 -10.50
CA ARG A 263 7.30 -9.44 -11.21
C ARG A 263 5.88 -8.93 -11.33
N TYR A 264 5.24 -9.21 -12.46
CA TYR A 264 3.82 -8.88 -12.67
C TYR A 264 2.96 -10.15 -12.71
N VAL A 265 3.21 -11.03 -13.65
CA VAL A 265 2.67 -12.39 -13.75
C VAL A 265 3.75 -13.31 -14.28
N ASP A 266 3.67 -14.59 -13.95
CA ASP A 266 4.64 -15.56 -14.45
C ASP A 266 4.37 -15.96 -15.88
N SER A 267 3.08 -16.07 -16.24
CA SER A 267 2.66 -16.52 -17.56
C SER A 267 1.38 -15.81 -17.98
N GLU A 268 1.29 -15.50 -19.26
CA GLU A 268 0.06 -15.04 -19.93
C GLU A 268 -0.57 -16.15 -20.82
N ALA A 269 -0.17 -17.41 -20.63
CA ALA A 269 -0.62 -18.56 -21.44
C ALA A 269 -2.04 -18.99 -21.04
N ILE A 270 -3.04 -18.24 -21.48
CA ILE A 270 -4.45 -18.62 -21.36
C ILE A 270 -4.83 -19.67 -22.41
N VAL A 271 -5.79 -20.53 -22.10
CA VAL A 271 -6.25 -21.64 -22.96
C VAL A 271 -7.65 -21.41 -23.53
N SER A 272 -8.41 -20.48 -22.97
CA SER A 272 -9.72 -20.07 -23.48
C SER A 272 -9.58 -18.95 -24.52
N ASP A 273 -10.69 -18.62 -25.18
CA ASP A 273 -10.82 -17.41 -26.00
C ASP A 273 -11.66 -16.35 -25.26
N PRO A 274 -11.03 -15.36 -24.59
CA PRO A 274 -11.78 -14.35 -23.83
C PRO A 274 -12.77 -13.55 -24.67
N ALA A 275 -12.53 -13.41 -25.98
CA ALA A 275 -13.41 -12.66 -26.88
C ALA A 275 -14.75 -13.42 -27.14
N ALA A 276 -14.74 -14.74 -26.98
CA ALA A 276 -15.94 -15.57 -27.09
C ALA A 276 -16.70 -15.73 -25.76
N ALA A 277 -16.19 -15.18 -24.64
CA ALA A 277 -16.80 -15.33 -23.33
C ALA A 277 -18.14 -14.58 -23.25
N SER A 278 -19.14 -15.22 -22.64
CA SER A 278 -20.48 -14.66 -22.45
C SER A 278 -20.95 -14.86 -21.02
N PHE A 279 -21.48 -13.78 -20.42
CA PHE A 279 -22.00 -13.87 -19.05
C PHE A 279 -23.22 -14.79 -18.93
N ALA A 280 -24.04 -14.92 -19.98
CA ALA A 280 -25.17 -15.84 -19.98
C ALA A 280 -24.71 -17.30 -19.81
N THR A 281 -23.58 -17.68 -20.45
CA THR A 281 -22.96 -18.99 -20.29
C THR A 281 -22.33 -19.14 -18.89
N ALA A 282 -21.61 -18.15 -18.43
CA ALA A 282 -20.96 -18.15 -17.12
C ALA A 282 -21.97 -18.27 -15.96
N ALA A 283 -23.11 -17.57 -16.05
CA ALA A 283 -24.17 -17.60 -15.06
C ALA A 283 -24.81 -18.99 -14.87
N ALA A 284 -24.73 -19.86 -15.89
CA ALA A 284 -25.18 -21.25 -15.78
C ALA A 284 -24.19 -22.16 -15.03
N LEU A 285 -22.95 -21.70 -14.83
CA LEU A 285 -21.86 -22.47 -14.23
C LEU A 285 -21.54 -22.07 -12.78
N GLY A 286 -22.30 -21.15 -12.21
CA GLY A 286 -22.10 -20.71 -10.83
C GLY A 286 -23.16 -19.69 -10.37
N ALA A 287 -22.90 -19.04 -9.25
CA ALA A 287 -23.81 -18.05 -8.69
C ALA A 287 -23.05 -16.92 -7.96
N PHE A 288 -23.69 -15.75 -7.86
CA PHE A 288 -23.25 -14.73 -6.91
C PHE A 288 -23.42 -15.23 -5.48
N VAL A 289 -22.44 -14.93 -4.63
CA VAL A 289 -22.44 -15.38 -3.22
C VAL A 289 -22.46 -14.18 -2.28
N ASN A 290 -23.22 -14.28 -1.19
CA ASN A 290 -23.20 -13.25 -0.15
C ASN A 290 -21.89 -13.30 0.62
N VAL A 291 -21.27 -12.14 0.81
CA VAL A 291 -20.11 -11.96 1.68
C VAL A 291 -20.46 -10.88 2.70
N PRO A 292 -20.87 -11.25 3.92
CA PRO A 292 -21.36 -10.30 4.92
C PRO A 292 -20.37 -9.15 5.15
N GLY A 293 -20.85 -7.88 5.06
CA GLY A 293 -20.02 -6.70 5.23
C GLY A 293 -19.13 -6.33 4.04
N TYR A 294 -19.22 -7.08 2.92
CA TYR A 294 -18.50 -6.81 1.68
C TYR A 294 -19.41 -6.79 0.44
N TYR A 295 -20.29 -7.76 0.30
CA TYR A 295 -21.12 -7.89 -0.89
C TYR A 295 -22.45 -8.60 -0.63
N ALA A 296 -23.50 -8.15 -1.30
CA ALA A 296 -24.84 -8.76 -1.27
C ALA A 296 -25.18 -9.33 -2.65
N ALA A 297 -25.31 -10.67 -2.73
CA ALA A 297 -25.55 -11.40 -3.99
C ALA A 297 -26.83 -10.99 -4.74
N ALA A 298 -27.87 -10.55 -4.03
CA ALA A 298 -29.13 -10.12 -4.62
C ALA A 298 -29.00 -8.93 -5.59
N GLY A 299 -27.90 -8.16 -5.49
CA GLY A 299 -27.60 -7.04 -6.41
C GLY A 299 -27.04 -7.50 -7.76
N GLY A 300 -26.60 -8.76 -7.91
CA GLY A 300 -25.89 -9.20 -9.09
C GLY A 300 -24.59 -8.40 -9.31
N ALA A 301 -24.11 -8.30 -10.55
CA ALA A 301 -22.99 -7.41 -10.87
C ALA A 301 -23.37 -5.95 -10.69
N LEU A 302 -22.53 -5.18 -9.98
CA LEU A 302 -22.74 -3.78 -9.68
C LEU A 302 -21.78 -2.90 -10.51
N PRO A 303 -22.16 -1.65 -10.84
CA PRO A 303 -21.27 -0.71 -11.49
C PRO A 303 -20.22 -0.18 -10.47
N GLY A 304 -19.02 0.10 -10.96
CA GLY A 304 -17.98 0.77 -10.18
C GLY A 304 -18.20 2.28 -10.05
N THR A 305 -17.50 2.88 -9.12
CA THR A 305 -17.49 4.32 -8.88
C THR A 305 -16.26 4.95 -9.52
N ALA A 306 -16.43 6.08 -10.21
CA ALA A 306 -15.32 6.84 -10.77
C ALA A 306 -14.43 7.37 -9.64
N PHE A 307 -13.14 7.03 -9.71
CA PHE A 307 -12.17 7.47 -8.70
C PHE A 307 -11.84 8.96 -8.84
N ALA A 308 -11.45 9.60 -7.74
CA ALA A 308 -11.19 11.04 -7.64
C ALA A 308 -12.44 11.94 -7.76
N PHE A 309 -13.63 11.36 -7.67
CA PHE A 309 -14.90 12.07 -7.54
C PHE A 309 -15.53 11.74 -6.18
N ALA A 310 -16.42 12.62 -5.69
CA ALA A 310 -17.01 12.53 -4.35
C ALA A 310 -17.57 11.13 -4.01
N GLY A 311 -18.24 10.47 -4.96
CA GLY A 311 -18.77 9.12 -4.77
C GLY A 311 -17.72 8.04 -4.47
N SER A 312 -16.45 8.24 -4.85
CA SER A 312 -15.35 7.34 -4.48
C SER A 312 -14.80 7.60 -3.08
N GLY A 313 -15.22 8.69 -2.43
CA GLY A 313 -14.67 9.15 -1.17
C GLY A 313 -13.28 9.77 -1.26
N VAL A 314 -12.84 10.12 -2.47
CA VAL A 314 -11.59 10.83 -2.76
C VAL A 314 -11.87 11.97 -3.70
N ARG A 315 -11.39 13.19 -3.42
CA ARG A 315 -11.50 14.33 -4.32
C ARG A 315 -10.33 15.30 -4.19
N ALA A 316 -10.18 16.18 -5.18
CA ALA A 316 -9.27 17.31 -5.07
C ALA A 316 -9.69 18.22 -3.91
N ASP A 317 -8.72 18.78 -3.18
CA ASP A 317 -8.96 19.78 -2.15
C ASP A 317 -8.66 21.19 -2.68
N ALA A 318 -9.71 22.00 -2.76
CA ALA A 318 -9.62 23.41 -3.12
C ALA A 318 -9.88 24.34 -1.92
N ALA A 319 -10.15 23.77 -0.74
CA ALA A 319 -10.66 24.51 0.42
C ALA A 319 -9.56 24.86 1.44
N THR A 320 -8.51 24.05 1.57
CA THR A 320 -7.42 24.28 2.53
C THR A 320 -6.39 25.25 1.93
N PRO A 321 -6.25 26.47 2.48
CA PRO A 321 -5.39 27.50 1.88
C PRO A 321 -3.93 27.07 1.73
N GLU A 322 -3.40 26.30 2.70
CA GLU A 322 -2.01 25.81 2.72
C GLU A 322 -1.72 24.82 1.58
N PHE A 323 -2.76 24.19 1.02
CA PHE A 323 -2.65 23.23 -0.08
C PHE A 323 -2.82 23.87 -1.47
N ALA A 324 -3.08 25.17 -1.52
CA ALA A 324 -3.27 25.87 -2.79
C ALA A 324 -2.09 25.69 -3.74
N GLY A 325 -2.39 25.26 -4.98
CA GLY A 325 -1.38 25.00 -6.02
C GLY A 325 -0.55 23.73 -5.83
N LEU A 326 -0.82 22.90 -4.81
CA LEU A 326 -0.03 21.69 -4.54
C LEU A 326 -0.66 20.41 -5.14
N GLY A 327 -1.81 20.51 -5.82
CA GLY A 327 -2.49 19.34 -6.37
C GLY A 327 -3.01 18.37 -5.28
N ALA A 328 -3.40 18.92 -4.14
CA ALA A 328 -3.83 18.13 -2.99
C ALA A 328 -5.16 17.42 -3.24
N TYR A 329 -5.26 16.19 -2.74
CA TYR A 329 -6.48 15.40 -2.67
C TYR A 329 -6.73 14.98 -1.23
N VAL A 330 -7.99 14.73 -0.88
CA VAL A 330 -8.43 14.38 0.48
C VAL A 330 -9.43 13.22 0.46
N LEU A 331 -9.57 12.55 1.60
CA LEU A 331 -10.62 11.58 1.83
C LEU A 331 -11.88 12.32 2.32
N VAL A 332 -13.03 11.98 1.73
CA VAL A 332 -14.32 12.61 2.08
C VAL A 332 -15.33 11.59 2.59
N ASP A 333 -16.34 12.08 3.27
CA ASP A 333 -17.53 11.31 3.64
C ASP A 333 -18.61 11.33 2.52
N ALA A 334 -19.73 10.67 2.76
CA ALA A 334 -20.85 10.63 1.81
C ALA A 334 -21.47 12.02 1.54
N GLY A 335 -21.30 12.98 2.44
CA GLY A 335 -21.68 14.38 2.28
C GLY A 335 -20.63 15.24 1.55
N ASN A 336 -19.54 14.62 1.05
CA ASN A 336 -18.41 15.29 0.39
C ASN A 336 -17.60 16.21 1.33
N ALA A 337 -17.74 16.10 2.66
CA ALA A 337 -16.93 16.83 3.61
C ALA A 337 -15.57 16.13 3.79
N ASN A 338 -14.48 16.91 3.93
CA ASN A 338 -13.16 16.37 4.22
C ASN A 338 -13.18 15.66 5.59
N ARG A 339 -12.93 14.35 5.62
CA ARG A 339 -12.96 13.54 6.84
C ARG A 339 -11.82 13.87 7.80
N PHE A 340 -10.70 14.34 7.30
CA PHE A 340 -9.46 14.52 8.04
C PHE A 340 -8.80 15.85 7.68
N ALA A 341 -9.59 16.91 7.69
CA ALA A 341 -9.08 18.27 7.57
C ALA A 341 -8.07 18.54 8.72
N PRO A 342 -7.03 19.36 8.51
CA PRO A 342 -6.09 19.70 9.56
C PRO A 342 -6.82 20.26 10.80
N VAL A 343 -6.54 19.68 11.96
CA VAL A 343 -7.05 20.10 13.27
C VAL A 343 -5.92 20.16 14.28
N ALA A 344 -6.13 20.82 15.41
CA ALA A 344 -5.19 20.78 16.52
C ALA A 344 -5.13 19.37 17.14
N GLY A 345 -3.98 18.97 17.65
CA GLY A 345 -3.84 17.74 18.42
C GLY A 345 -4.79 17.71 19.61
N THR A 346 -5.37 16.54 19.90
CA THR A 346 -6.29 16.33 21.04
C THR A 346 -5.58 16.46 22.38
N ASP A 347 -4.25 16.36 22.37
CA ASP A 347 -3.34 16.57 23.49
C ASP A 347 -2.95 18.05 23.70
N GLY A 348 -3.33 18.93 22.77
CA GLY A 348 -3.00 20.35 22.79
C GLY A 348 -1.54 20.67 22.47
N LEU A 349 -0.75 19.69 22.00
CA LEU A 349 0.69 19.88 21.75
C LEU A 349 0.99 20.41 20.34
N MET A 350 0.10 20.22 19.38
CA MET A 350 0.18 20.80 18.04
C MET A 350 -1.04 21.65 17.73
N THR A 351 -0.85 22.81 17.13
CA THR A 351 -1.93 23.65 16.63
C THR A 351 -2.39 23.18 15.25
N GLN A 352 -3.60 23.57 14.85
CA GLN A 352 -4.14 23.32 13.49
C GLN A 352 -3.22 23.87 12.40
N ALA A 353 -2.64 25.08 12.61
CA ALA A 353 -1.75 25.71 11.65
C ALA A 353 -0.44 24.92 11.47
N GLU A 354 0.09 24.36 12.56
CA GLU A 354 1.27 23.48 12.50
C GLU A 354 0.99 22.21 11.71
N VAL A 355 -0.13 21.55 11.99
CA VAL A 355 -0.55 20.34 11.24
C VAL A 355 -0.73 20.64 9.75
N ALA A 356 -1.45 21.72 9.40
CA ALA A 356 -1.65 22.13 8.02
C ALA A 356 -0.33 22.42 7.29
N ARG A 357 0.59 23.10 7.98
CA ARG A 357 1.92 23.44 7.41
C ARG A 357 2.78 22.20 7.22
N ILE A 358 2.81 21.26 8.16
CA ILE A 358 3.55 19.99 8.02
C ILE A 358 3.07 19.24 6.79
N LEU A 359 1.76 19.07 6.63
CA LEU A 359 1.16 18.41 5.47
C LEU A 359 1.50 19.12 4.15
N ALA A 360 1.43 20.44 4.12
CA ALA A 360 1.74 21.23 2.93
C ALA A 360 3.22 21.14 2.53
N GLU A 361 4.16 21.20 3.49
CA GLU A 361 5.59 21.08 3.17
C GLU A 361 5.94 19.66 2.72
N ALA A 362 5.34 18.62 3.32
CA ALA A 362 5.51 17.25 2.85
C ALA A 362 4.99 17.08 1.40
N LEU A 363 3.83 17.67 1.05
CA LEU A 363 3.35 17.70 -0.34
C LEU A 363 4.33 18.41 -1.28
N ARG A 364 4.92 19.54 -0.86
CA ARG A 364 5.92 20.26 -1.68
C ARG A 364 7.14 19.40 -1.95
N VAL A 365 7.63 18.67 -0.94
CA VAL A 365 8.75 17.74 -1.10
C VAL A 365 8.35 16.61 -2.05
N ALA A 366 7.18 16.00 -1.88
CA ALA A 366 6.69 14.91 -2.75
C ALA A 366 6.59 15.35 -4.22
N ASN A 367 6.02 16.52 -4.49
CA ASN A 367 5.84 17.05 -5.85
C ASN A 367 7.16 17.32 -6.58
N ARG A 368 8.27 17.46 -5.84
CA ARG A 368 9.62 17.63 -6.40
C ARG A 368 10.41 16.33 -6.43
N SER A 369 9.99 15.33 -5.67
CA SER A 369 10.70 14.07 -5.53
C SER A 369 10.51 13.18 -6.76
N ARG A 370 11.59 12.56 -7.23
CA ARG A 370 11.53 11.54 -8.29
C ARG A 370 10.92 10.25 -7.76
N ALA A 371 9.85 9.79 -8.37
CA ALA A 371 9.24 8.51 -8.04
C ALA A 371 10.18 7.33 -8.38
N GLN A 372 10.21 6.30 -7.53
CA GLN A 372 11.01 5.10 -7.76
C GLN A 372 10.29 4.11 -8.70
N ILE A 373 8.99 3.90 -8.48
CA ILE A 373 8.25 2.82 -9.12
C ILE A 373 7.32 3.29 -10.25
N ARG A 374 7.32 4.57 -10.59
CA ARG A 374 6.37 5.17 -11.54
C ARG A 374 6.94 5.28 -12.95
N ARG A 375 6.07 5.11 -13.95
CA ARG A 375 6.34 5.40 -15.37
C ARG A 375 5.47 6.56 -15.85
N PRO A 376 5.98 7.43 -16.75
CA PRO A 376 7.36 7.47 -17.25
C PRO A 376 8.38 7.84 -16.14
N LEU A 377 9.65 7.49 -16.38
CA LEU A 377 10.74 7.87 -15.48
C LEU A 377 10.83 9.39 -15.34
N GLY A 378 11.17 9.87 -14.15
CA GLY A 378 11.22 11.30 -13.83
C GLY A 378 9.87 11.90 -13.43
N SER A 379 8.82 11.09 -13.32
CA SER A 379 7.55 11.53 -12.72
C SER A 379 7.71 11.89 -11.24
N PRO A 380 6.94 12.87 -10.73
CA PRO A 380 6.92 13.18 -9.31
C PRO A 380 6.31 12.04 -8.48
N ALA A 381 6.82 11.88 -7.27
CA ALA A 381 6.32 10.88 -6.32
C ALA A 381 4.86 11.15 -5.96
N GLN A 382 4.09 10.08 -5.92
CA GLN A 382 2.69 10.10 -5.54
C GLN A 382 2.52 9.41 -4.19
N VAL A 383 2.06 10.14 -3.18
CA VAL A 383 2.08 9.71 -1.78
C VAL A 383 0.80 10.07 -1.03
N ASN A 384 0.53 9.33 0.04
CA ASN A 384 -0.44 9.65 1.09
C ASN A 384 0.34 10.11 2.32
N ILE A 385 -0.15 11.12 3.03
CA ILE A 385 0.54 11.77 4.16
C ILE A 385 -0.44 11.90 5.32
N SER A 386 -0.06 11.40 6.49
CA SER A 386 -0.83 11.46 7.74
C SER A 386 -0.03 12.14 8.83
N VAL A 387 -0.65 12.98 9.63
CA VAL A 387 -0.10 13.54 10.87
C VAL A 387 -0.96 13.11 12.04
N VAL A 388 -0.35 12.56 13.09
CA VAL A 388 -1.02 12.14 14.33
C VAL A 388 -0.47 12.90 15.52
N ASP A 389 -1.30 13.10 16.54
CA ASP A 389 -0.89 13.61 17.85
C ASP A 389 -0.33 12.49 18.75
N THR A 390 0.07 12.80 20.00
CA THR A 390 0.63 11.79 20.93
C THR A 390 -0.41 10.83 21.51
N ASN A 391 -1.70 11.09 21.30
CA ASN A 391 -2.79 10.15 21.62
C ASN A 391 -3.05 9.16 20.46
N GLY A 392 -2.37 9.33 19.31
CA GLY A 392 -2.59 8.54 18.10
C GLY A 392 -3.80 8.99 17.28
N ALA A 393 -4.43 10.10 17.63
CA ALA A 393 -5.52 10.67 16.86
C ALA A 393 -4.99 11.28 15.56
N LEU A 394 -5.72 11.04 14.45
CA LEU A 394 -5.37 11.59 13.14
C LEU A 394 -5.69 13.09 13.12
N ALA A 395 -4.65 13.92 13.20
CA ALA A 395 -4.77 15.39 13.20
C ALA A 395 -4.91 15.97 11.79
N GLY A 396 -4.53 15.24 10.75
CA GLY A 396 -4.73 15.67 9.38
C GLY A 396 -4.21 14.65 8.35
N PHE A 397 -4.85 14.63 7.17
CA PHE A 397 -4.50 13.76 6.06
C PHE A 397 -4.58 14.51 4.74
N VAL A 398 -3.61 14.26 3.88
CA VAL A 398 -3.59 14.74 2.50
C VAL A 398 -2.91 13.71 1.59
N ARG A 399 -3.22 13.73 0.30
CA ARG A 399 -2.57 12.87 -0.69
C ARG A 399 -2.35 13.62 -2.00
N THR A 400 -1.42 13.13 -2.81
CA THR A 400 -1.29 13.54 -4.21
C THR A 400 -2.35 12.86 -5.08
N PRO A 401 -2.64 13.37 -6.30
CA PRO A 401 -3.78 12.93 -7.11
C PRO A 401 -3.82 11.42 -7.37
N ASP A 402 -2.69 10.83 -7.74
CA ASP A 402 -2.58 9.44 -8.19
C ASP A 402 -1.82 8.53 -7.22
N ALA A 403 -1.73 8.92 -5.95
CA ALA A 403 -1.11 8.07 -4.93
C ALA A 403 -1.82 6.70 -4.87
N PRO A 404 -1.08 5.57 -4.85
CA PRO A 404 -1.66 4.25 -4.64
C PRO A 404 -2.52 4.22 -3.37
N LEU A 405 -3.71 3.61 -3.45
CA LEU A 405 -4.72 3.79 -2.40
C LEU A 405 -4.36 3.07 -1.09
N PHE A 406 -3.56 1.99 -1.16
CA PHE A 406 -3.07 1.30 0.03
C PHE A 406 -2.34 2.24 1.00
N GLY A 407 -1.65 3.24 0.46
CA GLY A 407 -0.87 4.20 1.23
C GLY A 407 -1.70 5.05 2.18
N ALA A 408 -3.02 5.14 2.02
CA ALA A 408 -3.87 5.90 2.93
C ALA A 408 -3.85 5.31 4.35
N ASP A 409 -4.13 4.01 4.50
CA ASP A 409 -4.06 3.32 5.79
C ASP A 409 -2.63 3.17 6.29
N VAL A 410 -1.70 2.86 5.37
CA VAL A 410 -0.28 2.65 5.69
C VAL A 410 0.39 3.94 6.17
N SER A 411 0.10 5.11 5.60
CA SER A 411 0.68 6.37 6.09
C SER A 411 0.26 6.65 7.54
N LEU A 412 -0.98 6.31 7.90
CA LEU A 412 -1.47 6.44 9.28
C LEU A 412 -0.78 5.44 10.22
N GLN A 413 -0.64 4.15 9.80
CA GLN A 413 0.11 3.16 10.56
C GLN A 413 1.55 3.61 10.79
N LYS A 414 2.24 4.12 9.75
CA LYS A 414 3.62 4.62 9.85
C LYS A 414 3.72 5.80 10.81
N ALA A 415 2.82 6.78 10.73
CA ALA A 415 2.79 7.93 11.65
C ALA A 415 2.64 7.46 13.11
N ARG A 416 1.69 6.56 13.35
CA ARG A 416 1.46 5.95 14.67
C ARG A 416 2.65 5.13 15.15
N THR A 417 3.30 4.37 14.28
CA THR A 417 4.50 3.60 14.63
C THR A 417 5.60 4.49 15.16
N ALA A 418 5.95 5.56 14.43
CA ALA A 418 7.01 6.47 14.84
C ALA A 418 6.65 7.20 16.14
N MET A 419 5.43 7.69 16.27
CA MET A 419 4.96 8.37 17.47
C MET A 419 4.91 7.41 18.66
N PHE A 420 4.27 6.25 18.52
CA PHE A 420 4.01 5.33 19.64
C PHE A 420 5.28 4.74 20.24
N LEU A 421 6.20 4.21 19.40
CA LEU A 421 7.44 3.61 19.92
C LEU A 421 8.45 4.65 20.43
N SER A 422 8.26 5.93 20.08
CA SER A 422 9.00 7.05 20.68
C SER A 422 8.32 7.66 21.92
N HIS A 423 7.16 7.13 22.31
CA HIS A 423 6.38 7.66 23.44
C HIS A 423 6.87 7.10 24.79
N ALA A 424 6.79 7.92 25.83
CA ALA A 424 7.25 7.53 27.19
C ALA A 424 6.51 6.30 27.76
N ASN A 425 5.29 6.04 27.32
CA ASN A 425 4.47 4.92 27.78
C ASN A 425 4.55 3.68 26.90
N ALA A 426 5.39 3.65 25.85
CA ALA A 426 5.41 2.55 24.86
C ALA A 426 5.61 1.19 25.53
N ALA A 427 6.63 1.06 26.40
CA ALA A 427 6.89 -0.19 27.12
C ALA A 427 5.73 -0.61 28.02
N ALA A 428 5.17 0.33 28.79
CA ALA A 428 4.07 0.05 29.71
C ALA A 428 2.79 -0.38 28.98
N GLU A 429 2.45 0.30 27.90
CA GLU A 429 1.25 -0.01 27.10
C GLU A 429 1.36 -1.36 26.37
N LEU A 430 2.53 -1.69 25.79
CA LEU A 430 2.77 -3.01 25.18
C LEU A 430 2.71 -4.12 26.23
N SER A 431 3.30 -3.91 27.42
CA SER A 431 3.31 -4.90 28.50
C SER A 431 1.92 -5.16 29.11
N ALA A 432 0.98 -4.23 28.93
CA ALA A 432 -0.39 -4.36 29.43
C ALA A 432 -1.34 -5.10 28.48
N LEU A 433 -0.89 -5.40 27.25
CA LEU A 433 -1.74 -6.06 26.26
C LEU A 433 -1.92 -7.55 26.54
N ALA A 434 -3.10 -8.05 26.21
CA ALA A 434 -3.37 -9.48 26.22
C ALA A 434 -2.52 -10.19 25.13
N PRO A 435 -2.18 -11.46 25.33
CA PRO A 435 -1.48 -12.25 24.30
C PRO A 435 -2.32 -12.38 23.04
N ALA A 436 -1.66 -12.56 21.89
CA ALA A 436 -2.30 -13.05 20.69
C ALA A 436 -2.68 -14.52 20.89
N ASN A 437 -3.98 -14.82 20.80
CA ASN A 437 -4.51 -16.18 20.95
C ASN A 437 -4.76 -16.76 19.56
N TYR A 438 -3.87 -17.60 19.08
CA TYR A 438 -3.97 -18.16 17.74
C TYR A 438 -5.06 -19.23 17.63
N LEU A 439 -5.63 -19.38 16.44
CA LEU A 439 -6.71 -20.35 16.20
C LEU A 439 -6.25 -21.81 16.34
N ASP A 440 -4.96 -22.09 16.26
CA ASP A 440 -4.37 -23.41 16.55
C ASP A 440 -4.27 -23.73 18.05
N GLY A 441 -4.70 -22.80 18.92
CA GLY A 441 -4.67 -22.94 20.37
C GLY A 441 -3.35 -22.51 21.04
N THR A 442 -2.37 -22.09 20.25
CA THR A 442 -1.13 -21.52 20.80
C THR A 442 -1.28 -20.02 21.08
N MET A 443 -0.34 -19.44 21.82
CA MET A 443 -0.38 -18.04 22.23
C MET A 443 0.98 -17.36 22.00
N SER A 444 0.95 -16.07 21.67
CA SER A 444 2.13 -15.20 21.62
C SER A 444 1.95 -14.03 22.58
N PRO A 445 2.69 -13.97 23.71
CA PRO A 445 2.57 -12.89 24.66
C PRO A 445 3.16 -11.59 24.11
N VAL A 446 2.32 -10.60 23.82
CA VAL A 446 2.77 -9.28 23.33
C VAL A 446 3.72 -8.60 24.31
N ALA A 447 3.52 -8.83 25.60
CA ALA A 447 4.36 -8.28 26.66
C ALA A 447 5.84 -8.69 26.54
N ASP A 448 6.14 -9.88 26.00
CA ASP A 448 7.49 -10.42 25.91
C ASP A 448 8.38 -9.66 24.92
N TYR A 449 7.78 -8.94 23.94
CA TYR A 449 8.53 -8.10 23.01
C TYR A 449 9.23 -6.92 23.70
N VAL A 450 8.72 -6.46 24.85
CA VAL A 450 9.33 -5.34 25.60
C VAL A 450 10.69 -5.73 26.18
N PRO A 451 10.78 -6.72 27.10
CA PRO A 451 12.07 -7.11 27.66
C PRO A 451 13.05 -7.62 26.57
N ALA A 452 12.56 -8.32 25.55
CA ALA A 452 13.39 -8.73 24.43
C ALA A 452 14.03 -7.53 23.70
N THR A 453 13.25 -6.46 23.46
CA THR A 453 13.75 -5.25 22.81
C THR A 453 14.76 -4.50 23.69
N LEU A 454 14.47 -4.32 24.97
CA LEU A 454 15.39 -3.63 25.89
C LEU A 454 16.72 -4.37 26.02
N ALA A 455 16.67 -5.70 26.13
CA ALA A 455 17.88 -6.54 26.20
C ALA A 455 18.68 -6.51 24.89
N PHE A 456 17.98 -6.62 23.73
CA PHE A 456 18.62 -6.57 22.42
C PHE A 456 19.33 -5.24 22.16
N LEU A 457 18.70 -4.10 22.53
CA LEU A 457 19.28 -2.78 22.37
C LEU A 457 20.36 -2.46 23.43
N GLY A 458 20.43 -3.23 24.51
CA GLY A 458 21.34 -2.97 25.64
C GLY A 458 21.02 -1.67 26.38
N ASP A 459 19.78 -1.19 26.27
CA ASP A 459 19.32 0.07 26.88
C ASP A 459 17.96 -0.14 27.58
N PRO A 460 17.90 -0.17 28.93
CA PRO A 460 16.67 -0.36 29.68
C PRO A 460 15.68 0.80 29.51
N SER A 461 16.11 1.94 28.97
CA SER A 461 15.25 3.11 28.73
C SER A 461 14.78 3.22 27.26
N ALA A 462 15.11 2.28 26.38
CA ALA A 462 14.91 2.41 24.95
C ALA A 462 13.45 2.66 24.53
N LEU A 463 12.45 2.17 25.27
CA LEU A 463 11.03 2.34 25.00
C LEU A 463 10.33 3.26 26.02
N SER A 464 11.05 4.22 26.61
CA SER A 464 10.55 5.17 27.63
C SER A 464 10.54 6.63 27.19
N GLY A 465 10.57 6.92 25.88
CA GLY A 465 10.59 8.28 25.33
C GLY A 465 11.98 8.91 25.24
N THR A 466 13.04 8.17 25.62
CA THR A 466 14.42 8.65 25.54
C THR A 466 15.02 8.51 24.14
N LYS A 467 14.40 7.68 23.30
CA LYS A 467 14.80 7.41 21.92
C LYS A 467 13.66 7.74 20.95
N ALA A 468 14.04 8.16 19.75
CA ALA A 468 13.13 8.48 18.66
C ALA A 468 13.25 7.40 17.58
N TYR A 469 12.15 6.70 17.31
CA TYR A 469 12.07 5.64 16.31
C TYR A 469 11.31 6.12 15.06
N SER A 470 11.85 5.82 13.90
CA SER A 470 11.12 5.86 12.63
C SER A 470 10.52 4.48 12.32
N ALA A 471 9.60 4.38 11.37
CA ALA A 471 9.13 3.08 10.89
C ALA A 471 10.27 2.25 10.26
N ARG A 472 11.29 2.88 9.68
CA ARG A 472 12.52 2.21 9.22
C ARG A 472 13.28 1.55 10.38
N ALA A 473 13.45 2.27 11.48
CA ALA A 473 14.12 1.72 12.68
C ALA A 473 13.35 0.54 13.27
N VAL A 474 12.04 0.68 13.38
CA VAL A 474 11.16 -0.41 13.84
C VAL A 474 11.21 -1.60 12.89
N GLY A 475 11.25 -1.35 11.58
CA GLY A 475 11.42 -2.38 10.57
C GLY A 475 12.71 -3.17 10.72
N ASN A 476 13.82 -2.53 11.08
CA ASN A 476 15.06 -3.26 11.38
C ASN A 476 14.88 -4.24 12.55
N LEU A 477 14.14 -3.82 13.59
CA LEU A 477 13.87 -4.66 14.76
C LEU A 477 12.84 -5.77 14.50
N ALA A 478 12.06 -5.67 13.42
CA ALA A 478 10.99 -6.60 13.07
C ALA A 478 11.38 -7.58 11.93
N ARG A 479 12.64 -7.65 11.55
CA ARG A 479 13.13 -8.59 10.53
C ARG A 479 13.52 -9.95 11.15
N PRO A 480 13.31 -11.07 10.42
CA PRO A 480 13.73 -12.40 10.89
C PRO A 480 15.24 -12.57 10.94
N PHE A 481 15.99 -11.63 10.37
CA PHE A 481 17.44 -11.54 10.46
C PHE A 481 17.86 -10.11 10.82
N TYR A 482 18.79 -9.97 11.76
CA TYR A 482 19.39 -8.68 12.09
C TYR A 482 20.93 -8.80 12.15
N PRO A 483 21.71 -8.08 11.34
CA PRO A 483 21.27 -7.10 10.33
C PRO A 483 20.46 -7.71 9.18
N ASP A 484 19.54 -6.92 8.62
CA ASP A 484 18.69 -7.35 7.51
C ASP A 484 19.53 -7.83 6.31
N GLY A 485 19.16 -8.97 5.74
CA GLY A 485 19.89 -9.63 4.66
C GLY A 485 21.05 -10.53 5.10
N ILE A 486 21.35 -10.66 6.39
CA ILE A 486 22.37 -11.58 6.91
C ILE A 486 21.69 -12.85 7.43
N ASN A 487 21.41 -13.79 6.54
CA ASN A 487 20.63 -14.99 6.84
C ASN A 487 21.24 -15.93 7.91
N THR A 488 22.47 -15.67 8.36
CA THR A 488 23.12 -16.41 9.46
C THR A 488 22.96 -15.71 10.81
N SER A 489 22.37 -14.52 10.85
CA SER A 489 22.15 -13.77 12.09
C SER A 489 20.83 -14.17 12.77
N GLY A 490 20.68 -13.79 14.03
CA GLY A 490 19.43 -13.95 14.76
C GLY A 490 18.34 -12.95 14.32
N PRO A 491 17.10 -13.14 14.79
CA PRO A 491 16.02 -12.21 14.51
C PRO A 491 16.19 -10.88 15.27
N GLY A 492 15.56 -9.84 14.72
CA GLY A 492 15.26 -8.65 15.50
C GLY A 492 14.25 -8.96 16.61
N PRO A 493 14.26 -8.19 17.71
CA PRO A 493 13.47 -8.51 18.92
C PRO A 493 11.95 -8.36 18.73
N LEU A 494 11.49 -7.73 17.66
CA LEU A 494 10.07 -7.57 17.30
C LEU A 494 9.62 -8.60 16.26
N SER A 495 10.51 -9.50 15.84
CA SER A 495 10.24 -10.58 14.88
C SER A 495 10.25 -11.93 15.57
N LYS A 496 9.69 -12.94 14.92
CA LYS A 496 9.93 -14.35 15.23
C LYS A 496 11.26 -14.79 14.65
N ALA A 497 11.87 -15.81 15.26
CA ALA A 497 13.01 -16.49 14.65
C ALA A 497 12.60 -17.08 13.29
N PHE A 498 13.51 -17.09 12.33
CA PHE A 498 13.20 -17.50 10.95
C PHE A 498 12.56 -18.89 10.83
N ALA A 499 12.90 -19.81 11.73
CA ALA A 499 12.26 -21.13 11.77
C ALA A 499 10.76 -21.10 12.11
N ASN A 500 10.28 -20.02 12.75
CA ASN A 500 8.89 -19.80 13.16
C ASN A 500 8.27 -18.59 12.46
N TRP A 501 8.97 -18.04 11.49
CA TRP A 501 8.55 -16.84 10.77
C TRP A 501 7.95 -17.19 9.41
N SER A 502 6.89 -16.50 9.04
CA SER A 502 6.37 -16.39 7.68
C SER A 502 5.71 -15.04 7.47
N PRO A 503 5.35 -14.64 6.24
CA PRO A 503 4.54 -13.45 6.01
C PRO A 503 3.15 -13.49 6.66
N PHE A 504 2.70 -14.65 7.13
CA PHE A 504 1.47 -14.86 7.87
C PHE A 504 1.68 -15.04 9.39
N SER A 505 2.93 -14.97 9.85
CA SER A 505 3.34 -15.12 11.26
C SER A 505 4.65 -14.36 11.52
N ASP A 506 4.60 -13.01 11.44
CA ASP A 506 5.80 -12.17 11.37
C ASP A 506 6.38 -11.75 12.74
N GLY A 507 5.57 -11.62 13.76
CA GLY A 507 5.95 -11.14 15.10
C GLY A 507 5.03 -10.07 15.65
N LEU A 508 5.58 -9.02 16.26
CA LEU A 508 4.81 -7.99 16.96
C LEU A 508 3.73 -7.36 16.08
N GLN A 509 3.99 -7.12 14.80
CA GLN A 509 3.05 -6.43 13.92
C GLN A 509 1.71 -7.18 13.84
N LEU A 510 1.76 -8.48 13.55
CA LEU A 510 0.56 -9.31 13.52
C LEU A 510 0.00 -9.51 14.93
N ASP A 511 0.86 -9.83 15.91
CA ASP A 511 0.43 -10.18 17.26
C ASP A 511 -0.36 -9.05 17.93
N LEU A 512 -0.01 -7.79 17.68
CA LEU A 512 -0.77 -6.62 18.14
C LEU A 512 -2.20 -6.60 17.62
N ALA A 513 -2.40 -7.01 16.37
CA ALA A 513 -3.70 -6.91 15.71
C ALA A 513 -4.49 -8.23 15.76
N TYR A 514 -3.84 -9.35 16.02
CA TYR A 514 -4.32 -10.70 15.77
C TYR A 514 -5.73 -10.97 16.27
N ASN A 515 -5.97 -10.82 17.56
CA ASN A 515 -7.25 -11.19 18.17
C ASN A 515 -8.44 -10.45 17.56
N ARG A 516 -8.28 -9.17 17.28
CA ARG A 516 -9.34 -8.31 16.74
C ARG A 516 -9.49 -8.45 15.25
N PHE A 517 -8.39 -8.67 14.55
CA PHE A 517 -8.37 -8.95 13.13
C PHE A 517 -9.04 -10.29 12.82
N VAL A 518 -8.63 -11.36 13.50
CA VAL A 518 -9.19 -12.70 13.28
C VAL A 518 -10.68 -12.72 13.62
N ALA A 519 -11.14 -12.05 14.67
CA ALA A 519 -12.56 -11.92 14.97
C ALA A 519 -13.37 -11.33 13.80
N GLN A 520 -12.78 -10.42 13.00
CA GLN A 520 -13.42 -9.86 11.80
C GLN A 520 -13.37 -10.79 10.59
N ILE A 521 -12.39 -11.70 10.52
CA ILE A 521 -12.31 -12.70 9.44
C ILE A 521 -13.33 -13.81 9.68
N VAL A 522 -13.44 -14.28 10.91
CA VAL A 522 -14.37 -15.38 11.29
C VAL A 522 -15.82 -14.89 11.28
N ALA A 523 -16.05 -13.62 11.57
CA ALA A 523 -17.37 -12.98 11.53
C ALA A 523 -17.32 -11.66 10.69
N PRO A 524 -17.19 -11.77 9.36
CA PRO A 524 -16.92 -10.62 8.48
C PRO A 524 -18.05 -9.57 8.47
N GLY A 525 -19.27 -9.94 8.89
CA GLY A 525 -20.39 -9.02 9.09
C GLY A 525 -20.37 -8.25 10.41
N ALA A 526 -19.51 -8.62 11.36
CA ALA A 526 -19.45 -7.97 12.67
C ALA A 526 -19.05 -6.49 12.57
N ALA A 527 -19.51 -5.68 13.53
CA ALA A 527 -19.07 -4.28 13.65
C ALA A 527 -17.56 -4.21 13.92
N ALA A 528 -16.91 -3.13 13.47
CA ALA A 528 -15.53 -2.89 13.82
C ALA A 528 -15.38 -2.80 15.36
N PRO A 529 -14.36 -3.43 15.95
CA PRO A 529 -14.21 -3.45 17.41
C PRO A 529 -13.87 -2.04 17.93
N ALA A 530 -14.46 -1.67 19.06
CA ALA A 530 -14.03 -0.48 19.79
C ALA A 530 -12.53 -0.61 20.14
N GLY A 531 -11.73 0.42 19.83
CA GLY A 531 -10.27 0.37 20.00
C GLY A 531 -9.52 -0.22 18.79
N GLY A 532 -10.18 -0.29 17.62
CA GLY A 532 -9.53 -0.66 16.35
C GLY A 532 -8.93 -2.06 16.34
N CYS A 533 -7.83 -2.24 15.60
CA CYS A 533 -7.16 -3.52 15.44
C CYS A 533 -6.37 -3.97 16.68
N THR A 534 -5.81 -3.04 17.44
CA THR A 534 -4.85 -3.38 18.52
C THR A 534 -5.42 -3.24 19.92
N GLY A 535 -6.46 -2.44 20.11
CA GLY A 535 -6.91 -2.00 21.43
C GLY A 535 -6.09 -0.85 22.03
N LEU A 536 -4.98 -0.46 21.40
CA LEU A 536 -4.16 0.69 21.78
C LEU A 536 -4.67 1.95 21.06
N ALA A 537 -5.05 2.99 21.81
CA ALA A 537 -5.48 4.26 21.23
C ALA A 537 -4.39 4.86 20.30
N ARG A 538 -3.11 4.71 20.69
CA ARG A 538 -1.96 5.22 19.93
C ARG A 538 -1.63 4.45 18.67
N ALA A 539 -2.19 3.27 18.46
CA ALA A 539 -1.92 2.41 17.30
C ALA A 539 -3.18 1.68 16.80
N LEU A 540 -4.32 2.38 16.73
CA LEU A 540 -5.64 1.78 16.45
C LEU A 540 -5.68 0.87 15.23
N ASN A 541 -5.05 1.25 14.11
CA ASN A 541 -5.00 0.44 12.87
C ASN A 541 -3.76 -0.46 12.78
N GLY A 542 -2.98 -0.61 13.86
CA GLY A 542 -1.75 -1.37 13.88
C GLY A 542 -0.50 -0.51 13.70
N ILE A 543 0.65 -1.18 13.59
CA ILE A 543 1.94 -0.58 13.29
C ILE A 543 2.39 -0.96 11.89
N GLN A 544 3.35 -0.20 11.33
CA GLN A 544 3.98 -0.53 10.06
C GLN A 544 5.50 -0.58 10.20
N ILE A 545 6.12 -1.55 9.55
CA ILE A 545 7.51 -1.97 9.75
C ILE A 545 8.38 -1.81 8.49
N PHE A 546 8.02 -0.85 7.64
CA PHE A 546 8.85 -0.40 6.52
C PHE A 546 8.85 1.13 6.43
N PRO A 547 9.85 1.74 5.75
CA PRO A 547 10.16 3.17 5.84
C PRO A 547 9.02 4.12 5.47
N GLY A 548 9.10 5.36 5.95
CA GLY A 548 8.24 6.48 5.58
C GLY A 548 7.62 7.22 6.76
N SER A 549 8.27 7.28 7.92
CA SER A 549 7.76 8.11 9.02
C SER A 549 8.86 8.58 9.96
N VAL A 550 8.57 9.69 10.63
CA VAL A 550 9.37 10.19 11.75
C VAL A 550 8.46 10.74 12.85
N PRO A 551 8.87 10.67 14.11
CA PRO A 551 8.17 11.35 15.20
C PRO A 551 8.42 12.85 15.12
N ILE A 552 7.43 13.65 15.53
CA ILE A 552 7.46 15.11 15.55
C ILE A 552 7.82 15.57 16.96
N TYR A 553 8.81 16.45 17.05
CA TYR A 553 9.30 16.99 18.32
C TYR A 553 9.19 18.51 18.40
N ARG A 554 9.15 19.02 19.63
CA ARG A 554 9.42 20.42 19.99
C ARG A 554 10.53 20.43 21.03
N GLY A 555 11.77 20.73 20.56
CA GLY A 555 12.96 20.43 21.37
C GLY A 555 13.09 18.94 21.63
N ALA A 556 13.09 18.53 22.91
CA ALA A 556 13.10 17.11 23.30
C ALA A 556 11.71 16.55 23.63
N LEU A 557 10.64 17.36 23.50
CA LEU A 557 9.27 16.93 23.76
C LEU A 557 8.66 16.32 22.50
N LEU A 558 8.23 15.06 22.57
CA LEU A 558 7.42 14.42 21.53
C LEU A 558 6.05 15.11 21.46
N VAL A 559 5.62 15.50 20.26
CA VAL A 559 4.33 16.17 20.04
C VAL A 559 3.45 15.46 19.01
N GLY A 560 3.96 14.43 18.31
CA GLY A 560 3.17 13.66 17.34
C GLY A 560 4.03 12.80 16.43
N GLY A 561 3.48 12.44 15.27
CA GLY A 561 4.18 11.70 14.22
C GLY A 561 3.67 12.05 12.83
N ILE A 562 4.55 12.00 11.83
CA ILE A 562 4.21 12.09 10.42
C ILE A 562 4.53 10.77 9.73
N GLY A 563 3.60 10.29 8.88
CA GLY A 563 3.78 9.11 8.06
C GLY A 563 3.44 9.38 6.60
N VAL A 564 4.24 8.81 5.72
CA VAL A 564 4.14 8.95 4.26
C VAL A 564 4.16 7.56 3.64
N SER A 565 3.32 7.33 2.63
CA SER A 565 3.31 6.07 1.89
C SER A 565 2.88 6.25 0.44
N GLY A 566 3.74 5.76 -0.48
CA GLY A 566 3.50 5.87 -1.92
C GLY A 566 4.59 5.24 -2.79
N ASP A 567 5.13 6.01 -3.71
CA ASP A 567 5.94 5.56 -4.85
C ASP A 567 7.42 5.25 -4.55
N GLY A 568 7.78 4.98 -3.32
CA GLY A 568 9.13 4.54 -2.97
C GLY A 568 9.45 4.73 -1.50
N VAL A 569 10.05 3.73 -0.89
CA VAL A 569 10.28 3.71 0.58
C VAL A 569 11.30 4.75 1.05
N ASP A 570 12.33 5.04 0.24
CA ASP A 570 13.31 6.07 0.56
C ASP A 570 12.75 7.48 0.27
N GLN A 571 11.90 7.61 -0.75
CA GLN A 571 11.14 8.83 -1.01
C GLN A 571 10.16 9.11 0.12
N ASP A 572 9.48 8.10 0.64
CA ASP A 572 8.55 8.22 1.78
C ASP A 572 9.28 8.75 3.03
N ASP A 573 10.45 8.18 3.37
CA ASP A 573 11.30 8.68 4.46
C ASP A 573 11.70 10.15 4.24
N MET A 574 12.19 10.46 3.03
CA MET A 574 12.64 11.80 2.71
C MET A 574 11.48 12.81 2.78
N VAL A 575 10.31 12.47 2.24
CA VAL A 575 9.14 13.35 2.26
C VAL A 575 8.70 13.64 3.70
N ALA A 576 8.69 12.62 4.56
CA ALA A 576 8.39 12.80 5.98
C ALA A 576 9.42 13.68 6.68
N PHE A 577 10.71 13.39 6.49
CA PHE A 577 11.80 14.02 7.21
C PHE A 577 12.05 15.46 6.77
N LEU A 578 12.15 15.72 5.45
CA LEU A 578 12.32 17.06 4.90
C LEU A 578 11.07 17.91 5.02
N GLY A 579 9.90 17.32 4.83
CA GLY A 579 8.62 18.02 4.99
C GLY A 579 8.48 18.59 6.39
N LEU A 580 8.81 17.79 7.42
CA LEU A 580 8.80 18.23 8.80
C LEU A 580 9.88 19.31 9.07
N ALA A 581 11.10 19.14 8.57
CA ALA A 581 12.16 20.13 8.73
C ALA A 581 11.78 21.49 8.11
N ASN A 582 11.26 21.46 6.88
CA ASN A 582 10.81 22.67 6.18
C ASN A 582 9.65 23.36 6.92
N ALA A 583 8.71 22.59 7.44
CA ALA A 583 7.60 23.13 8.23
C ALA A 583 8.12 23.83 9.51
N GLY A 584 9.07 23.21 10.20
CA GLY A 584 9.70 23.81 11.39
C GLY A 584 10.37 25.14 11.11
N VAL A 585 11.14 25.22 10.03
CA VAL A 585 11.77 26.47 9.58
C VAL A 585 10.72 27.54 9.23
N ALA A 586 9.67 27.15 8.50
CA ALA A 586 8.65 28.10 8.05
C ALA A 586 7.75 28.61 9.19
N LEU A 587 7.53 27.79 10.23
CA LEU A 587 6.67 28.14 11.36
C LEU A 587 7.42 28.91 12.46
N GLY A 588 8.69 28.57 12.72
CA GLY A 588 9.45 29.15 13.83
C GLY A 588 8.91 28.83 15.22
N THR A 589 8.04 27.81 15.35
CA THR A 589 7.40 27.42 16.62
C THR A 589 8.17 26.37 17.41
N GLY A 590 9.33 25.96 16.89
CA GLY A 590 10.18 24.92 17.50
C GLY A 590 9.79 23.50 17.12
N ILE A 591 8.75 23.31 16.28
CA ILE A 591 8.44 22.00 15.70
C ILE A 591 9.59 21.58 14.77
N ALA A 592 10.06 20.33 14.93
CA ALA A 592 11.20 19.79 14.20
C ALA A 592 11.23 18.27 14.21
N ASN A 593 12.18 17.71 13.48
CA ASN A 593 12.61 16.33 13.68
C ASN A 593 13.19 16.10 15.07
N ALA A 594 13.24 14.84 15.51
CA ALA A 594 13.90 14.49 16.77
C ALA A 594 15.34 15.02 16.81
N PRO A 595 15.82 15.48 17.97
CA PRO A 595 17.24 15.82 18.17
C PRO A 595 18.14 14.63 17.77
N ALA A 596 19.25 14.90 17.09
CA ALA A 596 20.13 13.87 16.55
C ALA A 596 20.56 12.83 17.61
N GLY A 597 20.86 13.26 18.84
CA GLY A 597 21.25 12.36 19.93
C GLY A 597 20.16 11.43 20.47
N MET A 598 18.89 11.67 20.09
CA MET A 598 17.75 10.81 20.45
C MET A 598 17.40 9.79 19.37
N ARG A 599 17.84 10.01 18.13
CA ARG A 599 17.45 9.18 16.98
C ARG A 599 17.95 7.75 17.12
N ALA A 600 17.16 6.81 16.60
CA ALA A 600 17.47 5.38 16.69
C ALA A 600 18.81 5.00 16.04
N ASP A 601 19.31 5.74 15.05
CA ASP A 601 20.61 5.50 14.42
C ASP A 601 21.82 5.75 15.35
N THR A 602 21.59 6.30 16.54
CA THR A 602 22.59 6.37 17.63
C THR A 602 22.69 5.08 18.44
N ILE A 603 21.80 4.11 18.21
CA ILE A 603 21.75 2.84 18.93
C ILE A 603 22.55 1.79 18.18
N PHE A 604 23.54 1.21 18.85
CA PHE A 604 24.35 0.07 18.39
C PHE A 604 24.00 -1.15 19.25
N PRO A 605 23.10 -2.03 18.79
CA PRO A 605 22.78 -3.22 19.58
C PRO A 605 24.04 -4.06 19.84
N PRO A 606 24.29 -4.48 21.09
CA PRO A 606 25.50 -5.20 21.48
C PRO A 606 25.73 -6.45 20.62
N GLY A 607 26.96 -6.65 20.18
CA GLY A 607 27.36 -7.84 19.41
C GLY A 607 26.95 -7.86 17.92
N THR A 608 26.21 -6.86 17.43
CA THR A 608 25.73 -6.85 16.04
C THR A 608 26.68 -6.16 15.06
N GLY A 609 27.58 -5.30 15.55
CA GLY A 609 28.53 -4.55 14.73
C GLY A 609 27.91 -3.46 13.85
N THR A 610 26.61 -3.20 13.94
CA THR A 610 25.88 -2.20 13.14
C THR A 610 24.86 -1.45 14.00
N ASN A 611 24.55 -0.20 13.63
CA ASN A 611 23.51 0.58 14.26
C ASN A 611 22.14 0.36 13.61
N LEU A 612 21.09 0.79 14.29
CA LEU A 612 19.77 0.91 13.67
C LEU A 612 19.82 1.97 12.57
N ARG A 613 18.96 1.82 11.58
CA ARG A 613 18.71 2.88 10.59
C ARG A 613 17.58 3.77 11.09
N TYR A 614 17.64 5.07 10.80
CA TYR A 614 16.58 6.01 11.16
C TYR A 614 15.81 6.49 9.93
N VAL A 615 16.47 7.22 9.03
CA VAL A 615 15.93 7.71 7.76
C VAL A 615 16.95 7.45 6.67
N GLN A 616 16.49 7.11 5.48
CA GLN A 616 17.32 7.04 4.29
C GLN A 616 16.71 7.89 3.19
N CYS A 617 17.51 8.79 2.61
CA CYS A 617 17.07 9.64 1.52
C CYS A 617 17.78 9.25 0.23
N PRO A 618 17.08 9.29 -0.93
CA PRO A 618 17.73 9.08 -2.22
C PRO A 618 18.85 10.11 -2.45
N GLN A 619 19.94 9.69 -3.09
CA GLN A 619 21.10 10.56 -3.29
C GLN A 619 20.79 11.77 -4.19
N ALA A 620 20.07 11.56 -5.30
CA ALA A 620 19.64 12.60 -6.23
C ALA A 620 18.10 12.62 -6.30
N PRO A 621 17.44 13.21 -5.27
CA PRO A 621 16.03 12.96 -5.04
C PRO A 621 15.09 13.75 -5.96
N PHE A 622 15.50 14.91 -6.45
CA PHE A 622 14.57 15.86 -7.06
C PHE A 622 14.56 15.80 -8.59
N ILE A 623 13.42 16.13 -9.19
CA ILE A 623 13.24 16.23 -10.64
C ILE A 623 13.60 17.61 -11.19
N ASP A 624 13.60 18.62 -10.34
CA ASP A 624 13.74 20.03 -10.68
C ASP A 624 15.10 20.65 -10.28
N SER A 625 15.99 19.85 -9.70
CA SER A 625 17.31 20.31 -9.30
C SER A 625 18.35 19.18 -9.28
N SER A 626 19.62 19.58 -9.31
CA SER A 626 20.77 18.68 -9.16
C SER A 626 21.20 18.51 -7.68
N GLN A 627 20.40 18.97 -6.72
CA GLN A 627 20.70 18.82 -5.31
C GLN A 627 20.88 17.35 -4.94
N SER A 628 21.97 17.02 -4.28
CA SER A 628 22.25 15.68 -3.77
C SER A 628 22.32 15.70 -2.24
N ASN A 629 22.09 14.52 -1.63
CA ASN A 629 22.17 14.34 -0.17
C ASN A 629 21.31 15.35 0.61
N ALA A 630 20.07 15.55 0.16
CA ALA A 630 19.18 16.61 0.65
C ALA A 630 18.87 16.53 2.15
N CYS A 631 19.03 15.37 2.77
CA CYS A 631 18.79 15.17 4.20
C CYS A 631 20.01 15.40 5.11
N ASN A 632 21.18 15.69 4.52
CA ASN A 632 22.39 15.87 5.32
C ASN A 632 22.34 17.16 6.14
N GLY A 633 22.71 17.04 7.41
CA GLY A 633 22.79 18.21 8.32
C GLY A 633 21.45 18.64 8.94
N ILE A 634 20.39 17.84 8.74
CA ILE A 634 19.05 18.09 9.32
C ILE A 634 18.84 17.28 10.60
#